data_42ee9412fdc96bc8aa0b043d13a3e5f4
#
_entry.id   42ee9412fdc96bc8aa0b043d13a3e5f4
#
_cell.length_a   1.000
_cell.length_b   1.000
_cell.length_c   1.000
_cell.angle_alpha   90.00
_cell.angle_beta   90.00
_cell.angle_gamma   90.00
#
_symmetry.space_group_name_H-M   'P 1'
#
loop_
_entity.id
_entity.type
_entity.pdbx_description
1 polymer ?
#
loop_
_entity_poly.entity_id
_entity_poly.type
_entity_poly.pdbx_seq_one_letter_code
_entity_poly.pdbx_strand_id
1 'polypeptide(L)'
;MAPVANSQTRAAPPQGVEVNPTAARHEQAQTIRVQSDRVQYTPEYITAQYEYQNTHVKRQPGANGVEELLATPFKQEFEFRTERRVPRTGLMLVGLGGNNGSTITATVLANKHQITWHNKDGLQTPNYYGSLVRASTLRLGSDAATGKDVWVPFSNVLPMVHPNDLVIGGWDISAAPLDKAMERAKVLDYDLQRQLAPLMADIKPLPSVYYPDFIASNQEQRADNVIPGTSRSAHVEQLRKDIRQFRESHGLDQVVVVWTANTERYSSIVPGVNDTADNLLRAVEQDHEEVSPSTIFAIACILEGVPYINGAPQNTFVPGAVELAERYRAFIGGDDLKTCLLYTSDAAD
;
A
#
# COMPACT_ATOMS: atom_id res chain seq x y z
N MET A 1 -31.78 -17.62 9.21
CA MET A 1 -31.75 -16.82 7.97
C MET A 1 -30.35 -17.01 7.38
N ALA A 2 -30.28 -17.65 6.20
CA ALA A 2 -29.01 -17.87 5.52
C ALA A 2 -28.47 -16.51 5.02
N PRO A 3 -27.14 -16.25 5.06
CA PRO A 3 -26.60 -15.04 4.50
C PRO A 3 -26.78 -15.06 2.98
N VAL A 4 -27.41 -14.02 2.46
CA VAL A 4 -27.53 -13.77 1.02
C VAL A 4 -26.09 -13.58 0.51
N ALA A 5 -25.61 -14.51 -0.29
CA ALA A 5 -24.39 -14.35 -1.05
C ALA A 5 -24.58 -13.17 -2.00
N ASN A 6 -23.86 -12.08 -1.73
CA ASN A 6 -23.82 -10.92 -2.61
C ASN A 6 -22.99 -11.35 -3.83
N SER A 7 -23.63 -11.93 -4.83
CA SER A 7 -23.04 -12.19 -6.13
C SER A 7 -22.85 -10.83 -6.82
N GLN A 8 -21.71 -10.21 -6.55
CA GLN A 8 -21.24 -9.13 -7.43
C GLN A 8 -21.02 -9.79 -8.79
N THR A 9 -21.96 -9.57 -9.69
CA THR A 9 -21.83 -9.95 -11.09
C THR A 9 -20.54 -9.31 -11.61
N ARG A 10 -19.55 -10.14 -11.92
CA ARG A 10 -18.35 -9.72 -12.64
C ARG A 10 -18.81 -8.95 -13.87
N ALA A 11 -18.48 -7.68 -13.97
CA ALA A 11 -18.75 -6.91 -15.17
C ALA A 11 -18.09 -7.65 -16.35
N ALA A 12 -18.84 -7.88 -17.42
CA ALA A 12 -18.28 -8.49 -18.61
C ALA A 12 -17.21 -7.57 -19.21
N PRO A 13 -16.08 -8.10 -19.70
CA PRO A 13 -15.09 -7.29 -20.36
C PRO A 13 -15.66 -6.61 -21.60
N PRO A 14 -15.19 -5.40 -21.95
CA PRO A 14 -15.59 -4.70 -23.17
C PRO A 14 -15.34 -5.56 -24.43
N GLN A 15 -16.10 -5.34 -25.48
CA GLN A 15 -15.91 -6.05 -26.74
C GLN A 15 -14.48 -5.84 -27.26
N GLY A 16 -13.80 -6.94 -27.62
CA GLY A 16 -12.43 -6.93 -28.14
C GLY A 16 -11.32 -7.16 -27.10
N VAL A 17 -11.68 -7.38 -25.82
CA VAL A 17 -10.72 -7.80 -24.80
C VAL A 17 -10.56 -9.32 -24.85
N GLU A 18 -9.31 -9.79 -24.98
CA GLU A 18 -9.00 -11.22 -24.90
C GLU A 18 -9.00 -11.67 -23.44
N VAL A 19 -9.74 -12.73 -23.14
CA VAL A 19 -9.87 -13.28 -21.79
C VAL A 19 -9.39 -14.73 -21.77
N ASN A 20 -8.51 -15.05 -20.81
CA ASN A 20 -8.01 -16.40 -20.65
C ASN A 20 -9.01 -17.26 -19.85
N PRO A 21 -9.67 -18.26 -20.46
CA PRO A 21 -10.61 -19.13 -19.76
C PRO A 21 -9.94 -20.07 -18.74
N THR A 22 -8.62 -20.31 -18.85
CA THR A 22 -7.88 -21.21 -17.96
C THR A 22 -7.38 -20.53 -16.70
N ALA A 23 -7.17 -19.20 -16.71
CA ALA A 23 -6.67 -18.44 -15.56
C ALA A 23 -7.64 -18.47 -14.37
N ALA A 24 -8.93 -18.65 -14.60
CA ALA A 24 -9.93 -18.81 -13.53
C ALA A 24 -9.76 -20.10 -12.70
N ARG A 25 -8.99 -21.08 -13.18
CA ARG A 25 -8.76 -22.34 -12.47
C ARG A 25 -7.60 -22.31 -11.45
N HIS A 26 -6.76 -21.30 -11.48
CA HIS A 26 -5.60 -21.20 -10.58
C HIS A 26 -5.88 -20.52 -9.24
N GLU A 27 -7.07 -19.98 -9.04
CA GLU A 27 -7.51 -19.37 -7.78
C GLU A 27 -8.46 -20.27 -6.96
N GLN A 28 -8.34 -21.58 -7.01
CA GLN A 28 -8.99 -22.40 -6.01
C GLN A 28 -8.29 -22.15 -4.68
N ALA A 29 -8.87 -21.25 -3.87
CA ALA A 29 -8.41 -20.96 -2.54
C ALA A 29 -8.37 -22.26 -1.71
N GLN A 30 -7.16 -22.76 -1.44
CA GLN A 30 -6.99 -23.83 -0.48
C GLN A 30 -7.41 -23.28 0.88
N THR A 31 -8.43 -23.88 1.50
CA THR A 31 -8.81 -23.51 2.86
C THR A 31 -7.79 -24.14 3.81
N ILE A 32 -7.06 -23.31 4.53
CA ILE A 32 -6.12 -23.75 5.56
C ILE A 32 -6.79 -23.60 6.92
N ARG A 33 -6.77 -24.70 7.69
CA ARG A 33 -7.25 -24.71 9.06
C ARG A 33 -6.16 -25.26 9.98
N VAL A 34 -5.78 -24.49 10.98
CA VAL A 34 -4.84 -24.91 12.02
C VAL A 34 -5.58 -25.78 13.03
N GLN A 35 -5.10 -27.01 13.21
CA GLN A 35 -5.60 -27.92 14.24
C GLN A 35 -4.74 -27.75 15.51
N SER A 36 -5.21 -26.93 16.44
CA SER A 36 -4.55 -26.63 17.72
C SER A 36 -5.60 -26.19 18.73
N ASP A 37 -5.38 -26.52 19.98
CA ASP A 37 -6.17 -26.01 21.12
C ASP A 37 -5.95 -24.52 21.38
N ARG A 38 -4.86 -23.96 20.84
CA ARG A 38 -4.51 -22.53 20.91
C ARG A 38 -5.12 -21.69 19.80
N VAL A 39 -5.84 -22.27 18.83
CA VAL A 39 -6.46 -21.57 17.71
C VAL A 39 -7.94 -21.88 17.65
N GLN A 40 -8.77 -20.85 17.69
CA GLN A 40 -10.23 -20.96 17.63
C GLN A 40 -10.78 -20.20 16.43
N TYR A 41 -11.73 -20.79 15.74
CA TYR A 41 -12.42 -20.22 14.59
C TYR A 41 -13.90 -20.03 14.93
N THR A 42 -14.34 -18.78 14.97
CA THR A 42 -15.75 -18.41 15.02
C THR A 42 -16.22 -17.87 13.67
N PRO A 43 -17.51 -17.62 13.46
CA PRO A 43 -17.97 -16.93 12.24
C PRO A 43 -17.34 -15.54 12.06
N GLU A 44 -17.07 -14.83 13.16
CA GLU A 44 -16.60 -13.43 13.15
C GLU A 44 -15.08 -13.30 13.27
N TYR A 45 -14.41 -14.23 13.99
CA TYR A 45 -13.02 -14.09 14.37
C TYR A 45 -12.21 -15.37 14.22
N ILE A 46 -10.91 -15.20 14.03
CA ILE A 46 -9.87 -16.19 14.30
C ILE A 46 -9.12 -15.70 15.52
N THR A 47 -9.12 -16.49 16.61
CA THR A 47 -8.37 -16.16 17.84
C THR A 47 -7.22 -17.14 17.98
N ALA A 48 -6.00 -16.63 18.16
CA ALA A 48 -4.80 -17.45 18.35
C ALA A 48 -4.02 -16.98 19.59
N GLN A 49 -3.63 -17.94 20.43
CA GLN A 49 -2.77 -17.70 21.58
C GLN A 49 -1.32 -18.03 21.21
N TYR A 50 -0.43 -17.12 21.50
CA TYR A 50 1.00 -17.25 21.22
C TYR A 50 1.83 -17.00 22.48
N GLU A 51 2.70 -17.95 22.81
CA GLU A 51 3.65 -17.84 23.90
C GLU A 51 5.01 -17.40 23.31
N TYR A 52 5.47 -16.24 23.73
CA TYR A 52 6.78 -15.71 23.39
C TYR A 52 7.74 -15.93 24.55
N GLN A 53 8.88 -16.57 24.27
CA GLN A 53 9.93 -16.78 25.26
C GLN A 53 11.08 -15.81 25.00
N ASN A 54 11.53 -15.15 26.04
CA ASN A 54 12.65 -14.23 25.98
C ASN A 54 13.44 -14.28 27.30
N THR A 55 14.55 -13.53 27.37
CA THR A 55 15.44 -13.52 28.55
C THR A 55 15.79 -12.07 28.88
N HIS A 56 15.52 -11.68 30.14
CA HIS A 56 16.09 -10.44 30.68
C HIS A 56 17.51 -10.67 31.12
N VAL A 57 18.42 -9.80 30.69
CA VAL A 57 19.83 -9.83 31.10
C VAL A 57 20.12 -8.60 31.95
N LYS A 58 20.57 -8.82 33.18
CA LYS A 58 21.00 -7.79 34.10
C LYS A 58 22.51 -7.92 34.35
N ARG A 59 23.22 -6.80 34.29
CA ARG A 59 24.63 -6.72 34.70
C ARG A 59 24.70 -6.43 36.19
N GLN A 60 25.50 -7.19 36.92
CA GLN A 60 25.72 -6.96 38.36
C GLN A 60 27.18 -7.22 38.70
N PRO A 61 27.70 -6.60 39.79
CA PRO A 61 29.02 -6.94 40.33
C PRO A 61 29.02 -8.41 40.81
N GLY A 62 29.90 -9.20 40.22
CA GLY A 62 30.11 -10.57 40.64
C GLY A 62 31.20 -10.71 41.71
N ALA A 63 31.45 -11.95 42.19
CA ALA A 63 32.55 -12.24 43.08
C ALA A 63 33.91 -11.89 42.46
N ASN A 64 34.82 -11.35 43.27
CA ASN A 64 36.17 -10.99 42.85
C ASN A 64 36.28 -9.80 41.85
N GLY A 65 35.27 -8.93 41.80
CA GLY A 65 35.31 -7.73 40.94
C GLY A 65 35.12 -8.01 39.46
N VAL A 66 34.74 -9.21 39.08
CA VAL A 66 34.35 -9.59 37.72
C VAL A 66 32.87 -9.30 37.51
N GLU A 67 32.48 -8.65 36.42
CA GLU A 67 31.08 -8.41 36.07
C GLU A 67 30.36 -9.75 35.81
N GLU A 68 29.21 -9.93 36.42
CA GLU A 68 28.34 -11.08 36.19
C GLU A 68 27.10 -10.69 35.37
N LEU A 69 26.75 -11.52 34.41
CA LEU A 69 25.51 -11.41 33.65
C LEU A 69 24.46 -12.37 34.20
N LEU A 70 23.45 -11.82 34.87
CA LEU A 70 22.31 -12.61 35.35
C LEU A 70 21.26 -12.68 34.23
N ALA A 71 21.05 -13.87 33.67
CA ALA A 71 20.04 -14.14 32.66
C ALA A 71 18.80 -14.77 33.31
N THR A 72 17.66 -14.10 33.19
CA THR A 72 16.37 -14.56 33.74
C THR A 72 15.40 -14.80 32.59
N PRO A 73 15.11 -16.09 32.24
CA PRO A 73 14.10 -16.41 31.24
C PRO A 73 12.70 -16.00 31.71
N PHE A 74 11.90 -15.51 30.82
CA PHE A 74 10.49 -15.21 31.06
C PHE A 74 9.63 -15.59 29.84
N LYS A 75 8.34 -15.76 30.08
CA LYS A 75 7.34 -16.01 29.04
C LYS A 75 6.35 -14.87 29.03
N GLN A 76 5.93 -14.51 27.82
CA GLN A 76 4.88 -13.52 27.60
C GLN A 76 3.81 -14.17 26.70
N GLU A 77 2.56 -14.10 27.11
CA GLU A 77 1.44 -14.61 26.34
C GLU A 77 0.79 -13.46 25.57
N PHE A 78 0.49 -13.72 24.30
CA PHE A 78 -0.24 -12.81 23.42
C PHE A 78 -1.50 -13.52 22.91
N GLU A 79 -2.60 -12.79 22.87
CA GLU A 79 -3.78 -13.20 22.15
C GLU A 79 -3.90 -12.36 20.86
N PHE A 80 -3.93 -13.01 19.72
CA PHE A 80 -4.21 -12.40 18.43
C PHE A 80 -5.64 -12.68 18.05
N ARG A 81 -6.40 -11.64 17.79
CA ARG A 81 -7.79 -11.72 17.35
C ARG A 81 -7.91 -11.05 15.98
N THR A 82 -8.20 -11.88 14.97
CA THR A 82 -8.32 -11.45 13.57
C THR A 82 -9.78 -11.47 13.15
N GLU A 83 -10.31 -10.36 12.68
CA GLU A 83 -11.65 -10.31 12.09
C GLU A 83 -11.69 -11.07 10.76
N ARG A 84 -12.75 -11.85 10.55
CA ARG A 84 -12.94 -12.61 9.30
C ARG A 84 -13.64 -11.80 8.23
N ARG A 85 -14.32 -10.74 8.62
CA ARG A 85 -14.88 -9.80 7.65
C ARG A 85 -13.76 -8.98 7.03
N VAL A 86 -13.60 -9.12 5.72
CA VAL A 86 -12.66 -8.31 4.95
C VAL A 86 -13.33 -6.97 4.63
N PRO A 87 -12.74 -5.83 5.01
CA PRO A 87 -13.31 -4.52 4.73
C PRO A 87 -13.25 -4.18 3.24
N ARG A 88 -14.27 -3.48 2.74
CA ARG A 88 -14.25 -2.90 1.41
C ARG A 88 -13.24 -1.75 1.37
N THR A 89 -12.16 -1.93 0.62
CA THR A 89 -10.97 -1.09 0.71
C THR A 89 -10.76 -0.27 -0.56
N GLY A 90 -10.52 1.03 -0.38
CA GLY A 90 -10.02 1.93 -1.41
C GLY A 90 -8.51 2.09 -1.34
N LEU A 91 -7.89 2.20 -2.51
CA LEU A 91 -6.49 2.52 -2.67
C LEU A 91 -6.38 3.84 -3.43
N MET A 92 -5.93 4.89 -2.75
CA MET A 92 -5.69 6.19 -3.39
C MET A 92 -4.19 6.38 -3.61
N LEU A 93 -3.80 6.63 -4.85
CA LEU A 93 -2.40 6.78 -5.25
C LEU A 93 -2.07 8.25 -5.47
N VAL A 94 -1.05 8.75 -4.81
CA VAL A 94 -0.45 10.04 -5.14
C VAL A 94 0.52 9.80 -6.29
N GLY A 95 0.26 10.41 -7.44
CA GLY A 95 0.91 10.07 -8.70
C GLY A 95 0.18 8.97 -9.47
N LEU A 96 -1.17 8.97 -9.41
CA LEU A 96 -2.02 7.98 -10.07
C LEU A 96 -1.75 7.90 -11.59
N GLY A 97 -1.52 9.03 -12.25
CA GLY A 97 -1.15 9.10 -13.67
C GLY A 97 0.35 8.92 -13.92
N GLY A 98 1.17 8.62 -12.92
CA GLY A 98 2.59 8.28 -13.07
C GLY A 98 2.81 6.86 -13.59
N ASN A 99 4.08 6.49 -13.80
CA ASN A 99 4.44 5.14 -14.25
C ASN A 99 3.96 4.07 -13.27
N ASN A 100 4.19 4.27 -11.97
CA ASN A 100 3.78 3.32 -10.94
C ASN A 100 2.25 3.26 -10.81
N GLY A 101 1.57 4.41 -10.72
CA GLY A 101 0.13 4.48 -10.54
C GLY A 101 -0.64 3.85 -11.70
N SER A 102 -0.28 4.18 -12.93
CA SER A 102 -0.90 3.58 -14.12
C SER A 102 -0.62 2.08 -14.24
N THR A 103 0.59 1.62 -13.89
CA THR A 103 0.96 0.19 -13.90
C THR A 103 0.21 -0.60 -12.83
N ILE A 104 0.08 -0.09 -11.60
CA ILE A 104 -0.70 -0.73 -10.53
C ILE A 104 -2.16 -0.89 -10.96
N THR A 105 -2.76 0.20 -11.48
CA THR A 105 -4.15 0.19 -11.95
C THR A 105 -4.33 -0.82 -13.09
N ALA A 106 -3.44 -0.82 -14.05
CA ALA A 106 -3.43 -1.75 -15.18
C ALA A 106 -3.30 -3.21 -14.71
N THR A 107 -2.41 -3.49 -13.76
CA THR A 107 -2.20 -4.83 -13.19
C THR A 107 -3.49 -5.36 -12.54
N VAL A 108 -4.14 -4.53 -11.74
CA VAL A 108 -5.40 -4.91 -11.09
C VAL A 108 -6.50 -5.16 -12.12
N LEU A 109 -6.64 -4.29 -13.11
CA LEU A 109 -7.63 -4.46 -14.19
C LEU A 109 -7.36 -5.69 -15.05
N ALA A 110 -6.11 -5.93 -15.45
CA ALA A 110 -5.72 -7.11 -16.22
C ALA A 110 -6.08 -8.40 -15.48
N ASN A 111 -5.75 -8.49 -14.19
CA ASN A 111 -6.08 -9.64 -13.35
C ASN A 111 -7.59 -9.77 -13.12
N LYS A 112 -8.29 -8.66 -12.85
CA LYS A 112 -9.74 -8.65 -12.61
C LYS A 112 -10.53 -9.15 -13.83
N HIS A 113 -10.12 -8.74 -15.02
CA HIS A 113 -10.75 -9.11 -16.29
C HIS A 113 -10.12 -10.33 -16.96
N GLN A 114 -9.06 -10.92 -16.38
CA GLN A 114 -8.35 -12.08 -16.93
C GLN A 114 -7.85 -11.85 -18.36
N ILE A 115 -7.29 -10.65 -18.61
CA ILE A 115 -6.80 -10.24 -19.92
C ILE A 115 -5.51 -10.99 -20.23
N THR A 116 -5.46 -11.63 -21.40
CA THR A 116 -4.23 -12.20 -21.95
C THR A 116 -3.70 -11.31 -23.04
N TRP A 117 -2.38 -11.31 -23.25
CA TRP A 117 -1.76 -10.50 -24.27
C TRP A 117 -0.55 -11.21 -24.87
N HIS A 118 -0.14 -10.76 -26.06
CA HIS A 118 1.04 -11.26 -26.73
C HIS A 118 2.22 -10.31 -26.52
N ASN A 119 3.39 -10.89 -26.25
CA ASN A 119 4.67 -10.20 -26.28
C ASN A 119 5.69 -11.01 -27.11
N LYS A 120 6.96 -10.62 -27.07
CA LYS A 120 8.05 -11.30 -27.78
C LYS A 120 8.25 -12.78 -27.37
N ASP A 121 7.81 -13.15 -26.16
CA ASP A 121 7.97 -14.49 -25.58
C ASP A 121 6.70 -15.36 -25.78
N GLY A 122 5.64 -14.81 -26.43
CA GLY A 122 4.39 -15.49 -26.71
C GLY A 122 3.22 -14.97 -25.88
N LEU A 123 2.20 -15.81 -25.70
CA LEU A 123 0.99 -15.46 -24.96
C LEU A 123 1.29 -15.36 -23.45
N GLN A 124 0.95 -14.23 -22.87
CA GLN A 124 1.08 -13.92 -21.45
C GLN A 124 -0.28 -13.96 -20.75
N THR A 125 -0.26 -14.32 -19.47
CA THR A 125 -1.43 -14.36 -18.61
C THR A 125 -1.23 -13.50 -17.36
N PRO A 126 -2.26 -12.78 -16.89
CA PRO A 126 -2.14 -11.97 -15.69
C PRO A 126 -2.00 -12.84 -14.45
N ASN A 127 -1.17 -12.40 -13.51
CA ASN A 127 -0.97 -13.09 -12.24
C ASN A 127 -0.53 -12.11 -11.14
N TYR A 128 -0.44 -12.61 -9.90
CA TYR A 128 0.04 -11.87 -8.74
C TYR A 128 1.33 -12.47 -8.15
N TYR A 129 2.18 -13.10 -8.98
CA TYR A 129 3.41 -13.74 -8.50
C TYR A 129 4.40 -12.77 -7.83
N GLY A 130 4.34 -11.50 -8.16
CA GLY A 130 5.12 -10.46 -7.47
C GLY A 130 4.54 -10.04 -6.11
N SER A 131 3.36 -10.50 -5.72
CA SER A 131 2.74 -10.16 -4.45
C SER A 131 3.13 -11.15 -3.36
N LEU A 132 3.79 -10.66 -2.29
CA LEU A 132 4.11 -11.48 -1.11
C LEU A 132 2.87 -12.10 -0.45
N VAL A 133 1.72 -11.43 -0.56
CA VAL A 133 0.46 -11.86 0.06
C VAL A 133 -0.25 -12.92 -0.79
N ARG A 134 -0.15 -12.83 -2.12
CA ARG A 134 -0.87 -13.68 -3.07
C ARG A 134 -0.03 -14.81 -3.64
N ALA A 135 1.28 -14.65 -3.68
CA ALA A 135 2.20 -15.71 -4.05
C ALA A 135 2.44 -16.67 -2.87
N SER A 136 2.83 -17.92 -3.17
CA SER A 136 3.12 -18.95 -2.17
C SER A 136 4.46 -18.68 -1.49
N THR A 137 4.52 -17.69 -0.62
CA THR A 137 5.73 -17.20 0.06
C THR A 137 5.82 -17.63 1.53
N LEU A 138 4.73 -18.15 2.11
CA LEU A 138 4.69 -18.63 3.48
C LEU A 138 4.93 -20.14 3.51
N ARG A 139 6.01 -20.57 4.16
CA ARG A 139 6.23 -22.00 4.45
C ARG A 139 5.26 -22.42 5.57
N LEU A 140 4.28 -23.25 5.24
CA LEU A 140 3.31 -23.76 6.18
C LEU A 140 3.86 -24.92 7.03
N GLY A 141 4.68 -25.76 6.43
CA GLY A 141 5.26 -26.95 7.08
C GLY A 141 5.74 -27.94 6.05
N SER A 142 5.77 -29.23 6.43
CA SER A 142 6.14 -30.32 5.52
C SER A 142 4.96 -31.28 5.37
N ASP A 143 4.73 -31.75 4.16
CA ASP A 143 3.74 -32.77 3.85
C ASP A 143 4.09 -34.09 4.53
N ALA A 144 3.16 -34.65 5.29
CA ALA A 144 3.41 -35.84 6.11
C ALA A 144 3.72 -37.11 5.29
N ALA A 145 3.24 -37.20 4.04
CA ALA A 145 3.43 -38.37 3.19
C ALA A 145 4.73 -38.29 2.37
N THR A 146 5.10 -37.09 1.92
CA THR A 146 6.23 -36.89 0.99
C THR A 146 7.45 -36.25 1.65
N GLY A 147 7.32 -35.67 2.84
CA GLY A 147 8.36 -34.91 3.51
C GLY A 147 8.74 -33.60 2.82
N LYS A 148 8.06 -33.22 1.73
CA LYS A 148 8.33 -31.97 0.99
C LYS A 148 7.73 -30.76 1.67
N ASP A 149 8.40 -29.62 1.57
CA ASP A 149 7.89 -28.36 2.07
C ASP A 149 6.62 -27.94 1.34
N VAL A 150 5.65 -27.47 2.12
CA VAL A 150 4.38 -26.91 1.65
C VAL A 150 4.42 -25.39 1.81
N TRP A 151 4.30 -24.70 0.68
CA TRP A 151 4.29 -23.24 0.61
C TRP A 151 2.91 -22.76 0.19
N VAL A 152 2.42 -21.70 0.82
CA VAL A 152 1.08 -21.17 0.60
C VAL A 152 1.09 -19.63 0.61
N PRO A 153 0.10 -18.99 -0.04
CA PRO A 153 -0.10 -17.55 0.10
C PRO A 153 -0.57 -17.16 1.50
N PHE A 154 -0.15 -16.02 2.02
CA PHE A 154 -0.68 -15.45 3.27
C PHE A 154 -2.20 -15.30 3.24
N SER A 155 -2.75 -14.91 2.08
CA SER A 155 -4.19 -14.76 1.88
C SER A 155 -5.00 -16.05 2.03
N ASN A 156 -4.36 -17.22 2.05
CA ASN A 156 -5.02 -18.49 2.35
C ASN A 156 -5.07 -18.80 3.86
N VAL A 157 -4.22 -18.14 4.64
CA VAL A 157 -4.13 -18.30 6.11
C VAL A 157 -4.95 -17.26 6.85
N LEU A 158 -4.91 -16.03 6.38
CA LEU A 158 -5.57 -14.88 7.00
C LEU A 158 -6.54 -14.21 6.02
N PRO A 159 -7.68 -13.69 6.52
CA PRO A 159 -8.59 -12.90 5.70
C PRO A 159 -7.91 -11.59 5.27
N MET A 160 -7.76 -11.40 3.97
CA MET A 160 -7.09 -10.25 3.38
C MET A 160 -7.88 -9.72 2.19
N VAL A 161 -7.74 -8.42 1.93
CA VAL A 161 -8.33 -7.80 0.74
C VAL A 161 -7.70 -8.41 -0.52
N HIS A 162 -8.55 -8.87 -1.42
CA HIS A 162 -8.07 -9.31 -2.73
C HIS A 162 -7.79 -8.10 -3.62
N PRO A 163 -6.64 -8.03 -4.33
CA PRO A 163 -6.33 -6.87 -5.17
C PRO A 163 -7.40 -6.55 -6.22
N ASN A 164 -8.11 -7.56 -6.75
CA ASN A 164 -9.22 -7.36 -7.70
C ASN A 164 -10.43 -6.63 -7.10
N ASP A 165 -10.55 -6.59 -5.77
CA ASP A 165 -11.66 -5.94 -5.05
C ASP A 165 -11.31 -4.52 -4.62
N LEU A 166 -10.06 -4.08 -4.84
CA LEU A 166 -9.64 -2.71 -4.56
C LEU A 166 -10.39 -1.72 -5.46
N VAL A 167 -10.85 -0.63 -4.86
CA VAL A 167 -11.32 0.55 -5.58
C VAL A 167 -10.14 1.51 -5.69
N ILE A 168 -9.69 1.77 -6.91
CA ILE A 168 -8.48 2.57 -7.15
C ILE A 168 -8.88 3.97 -7.59
N GLY A 169 -8.26 4.98 -7.00
CA GLY A 169 -8.35 6.40 -7.33
C GLY A 169 -7.09 7.13 -6.88
N GLY A 170 -7.12 8.44 -6.86
CA GLY A 170 -6.01 9.24 -6.36
C GLY A 170 -5.79 10.53 -7.13
N TRP A 171 -4.63 11.11 -6.92
CA TRP A 171 -4.24 12.43 -7.41
C TRP A 171 -3.05 12.34 -8.36
N ASP A 172 -3.01 13.26 -9.30
CA ASP A 172 -1.81 13.51 -10.13
C ASP A 172 -1.74 14.99 -10.49
N ILE A 173 -0.54 15.50 -10.68
CA ILE A 173 -0.32 16.86 -11.19
C ILE A 173 -0.72 17.02 -12.66
N SER A 174 -0.96 15.92 -13.37
CA SER A 174 -1.44 15.90 -14.74
C SER A 174 -2.89 15.44 -14.84
N ALA A 175 -3.71 16.18 -15.61
CA ALA A 175 -5.11 15.85 -15.87
C ALA A 175 -5.32 14.71 -16.86
N ALA A 176 -4.25 14.14 -17.42
CA ALA A 176 -4.34 13.09 -18.42
C ALA A 176 -5.09 11.87 -17.88
N PRO A 177 -6.10 11.34 -18.58
CA PRO A 177 -6.77 10.10 -18.21
C PRO A 177 -5.78 8.93 -18.25
N LEU A 178 -6.07 7.85 -17.50
CA LEU A 178 -5.10 6.79 -17.26
C LEU A 178 -4.69 6.00 -18.50
N ASP A 179 -5.54 5.91 -19.52
CA ASP A 179 -5.16 5.32 -20.81
C ASP A 179 -4.01 6.09 -21.45
N LYS A 180 -4.06 7.43 -21.44
CA LYS A 180 -3.00 8.32 -21.96
C LYS A 180 -1.77 8.31 -21.05
N ALA A 181 -1.96 8.24 -19.75
CA ALA A 181 -0.86 8.10 -18.80
C ALA A 181 -0.09 6.78 -19.02
N MET A 182 -0.79 5.67 -19.20
CA MET A 182 -0.22 4.36 -19.51
C MET A 182 0.53 4.36 -20.85
N GLU A 183 -0.07 4.94 -21.91
CA GLU A 183 0.56 5.07 -23.23
C GLU A 183 1.87 5.87 -23.14
N ARG A 184 1.88 6.97 -22.39
CA ARG A 184 3.07 7.78 -22.14
C ARG A 184 4.14 7.04 -21.35
N ALA A 185 3.74 6.28 -20.32
CA ALA A 185 4.64 5.57 -19.42
C ALA A 185 5.45 4.48 -20.15
N LYS A 186 4.88 3.83 -21.17
CA LYS A 186 5.51 2.76 -21.98
C LYS A 186 6.12 1.62 -21.14
N VAL A 187 5.53 1.32 -19.98
CA VAL A 187 6.00 0.25 -19.09
C VAL A 187 5.46 -1.12 -19.53
N LEU A 188 4.22 -1.15 -20.00
CA LEU A 188 3.52 -2.39 -20.36
C LEU A 188 3.71 -2.71 -21.84
N ASP A 189 3.58 -4.00 -22.18
CA ASP A 189 3.55 -4.46 -23.56
C ASP A 189 2.42 -3.77 -24.36
N TYR A 190 2.68 -3.44 -25.63
CA TYR A 190 1.75 -2.68 -26.47
C TYR A 190 0.38 -3.36 -26.60
N ASP A 191 0.34 -4.68 -26.76
CA ASP A 191 -0.92 -5.41 -26.89
C ASP A 191 -1.75 -5.31 -25.60
N LEU A 192 -1.11 -5.41 -24.44
CA LEU A 192 -1.76 -5.22 -23.14
C LEU A 192 -2.30 -3.78 -22.99
N GLN A 193 -1.50 -2.77 -23.37
CA GLN A 193 -1.95 -1.36 -23.36
C GLN A 193 -3.20 -1.16 -24.20
N ARG A 194 -3.22 -1.71 -25.42
CA ARG A 194 -4.35 -1.62 -26.35
C ARG A 194 -5.64 -2.20 -25.74
N GLN A 195 -5.52 -3.35 -25.06
CA GLN A 195 -6.67 -4.01 -24.44
C GLN A 195 -7.15 -3.29 -23.16
N LEU A 196 -6.24 -2.69 -22.41
CA LEU A 196 -6.57 -1.96 -21.17
C LEU A 196 -7.08 -0.53 -21.41
N ALA A 197 -6.73 0.11 -22.54
CA ALA A 197 -7.08 1.50 -22.81
C ALA A 197 -8.58 1.81 -22.60
N PRO A 198 -9.54 1.02 -23.11
CA PRO A 198 -10.97 1.29 -22.90
C PRO A 198 -11.42 1.14 -21.44
N LEU A 199 -10.70 0.37 -20.62
CA LEU A 199 -10.99 0.21 -19.17
C LEU A 199 -10.41 1.36 -18.34
N MET A 200 -9.39 2.06 -18.85
CA MET A 200 -8.66 3.10 -18.15
C MET A 200 -9.02 4.52 -18.60
N ALA A 201 -9.70 4.68 -19.73
CA ALA A 201 -10.00 5.98 -20.32
C ALA A 201 -10.87 6.90 -19.44
N ASP A 202 -11.77 6.32 -18.65
CA ASP A 202 -12.65 7.08 -17.77
C ASP A 202 -12.05 7.35 -16.38
N ILE A 203 -10.89 6.76 -16.07
CA ILE A 203 -10.20 6.97 -14.80
C ILE A 203 -9.35 8.24 -14.91
N LYS A 204 -9.76 9.29 -14.18
CA LYS A 204 -9.09 10.59 -14.16
C LYS A 204 -8.56 10.90 -12.75
N PRO A 205 -7.32 11.39 -12.65
CA PRO A 205 -6.77 11.83 -11.38
C PRO A 205 -7.49 13.07 -10.83
N LEU A 206 -7.59 13.15 -9.50
CA LEU A 206 -7.93 14.39 -8.80
C LEU A 206 -6.73 15.36 -8.86
N PRO A 207 -6.97 16.68 -8.72
CA PRO A 207 -5.91 17.68 -8.64
C PRO A 207 -4.97 17.41 -7.46
N SER A 208 -3.66 17.50 -7.69
CA SER A 208 -2.63 17.21 -6.69
C SER A 208 -1.98 18.47 -6.12
N VAL A 209 -1.28 18.33 -5.01
CA VAL A 209 -0.41 19.36 -4.45
C VAL A 209 0.87 19.44 -5.27
N TYR A 210 1.26 20.65 -5.65
CA TYR A 210 2.47 20.92 -6.44
C TYR A 210 3.23 22.12 -5.87
N TYR A 211 4.44 21.89 -5.37
CA TYR A 211 5.35 22.96 -4.96
C TYR A 211 6.64 22.85 -5.78
N PRO A 212 6.92 23.82 -6.67
CA PRO A 212 8.07 23.76 -7.61
C PRO A 212 9.40 23.52 -6.92
N ASP A 213 9.62 24.06 -5.71
CA ASP A 213 10.86 23.93 -4.95
C ASP A 213 11.17 22.50 -4.48
N PHE A 214 10.15 21.63 -4.45
CA PHE A 214 10.28 20.23 -4.05
C PHE A 214 10.34 19.26 -5.23
N ILE A 215 9.84 19.65 -6.36
CA ILE A 215 9.59 18.77 -7.50
C ILE A 215 10.53 19.13 -8.64
N ALA A 216 11.09 18.13 -9.30
CA ALA A 216 12.01 18.33 -10.41
C ALA A 216 11.39 19.20 -11.52
N SER A 217 12.13 20.17 -12.03
CA SER A 217 11.68 21.18 -13.00
C SER A 217 11.11 20.59 -14.30
N ASN A 218 11.52 19.38 -14.68
CA ASN A 218 10.96 18.67 -15.84
C ASN A 218 9.49 18.24 -15.67
N GLN A 219 8.91 18.37 -14.48
CA GLN A 219 7.50 18.09 -14.20
C GLN A 219 6.60 19.32 -14.41
N GLU A 220 7.16 20.52 -14.48
CA GLU A 220 6.40 21.78 -14.60
C GLU A 220 5.46 21.78 -15.80
N GLN A 221 5.94 21.31 -16.94
CA GLN A 221 5.14 21.25 -18.18
C GLN A 221 3.94 20.31 -18.10
N ARG A 222 3.91 19.40 -17.11
CA ARG A 222 2.83 18.46 -16.88
C ARG A 222 1.86 18.92 -15.79
N ALA A 223 2.21 19.95 -15.04
CA ALA A 223 1.46 20.39 -13.86
C ALA A 223 0.22 21.22 -14.27
N ASP A 224 -0.71 20.57 -14.97
CA ASP A 224 -1.96 21.14 -15.46
C ASP A 224 -3.19 20.74 -14.60
N ASN A 225 -2.96 19.94 -13.54
CA ASN A 225 -4.00 19.44 -12.62
C ASN A 225 -3.54 19.60 -11.16
N VAL A 226 -3.46 20.83 -10.71
CA VAL A 226 -2.99 21.16 -9.38
C VAL A 226 -4.09 21.83 -8.54
N ILE A 227 -4.06 21.60 -7.23
CA ILE A 227 -4.96 22.30 -6.30
C ILE A 227 -4.56 23.79 -6.32
N PRO A 228 -5.51 24.70 -6.60
CA PRO A 228 -5.18 26.11 -6.75
C PRO A 228 -4.80 26.77 -5.41
N GLY A 229 -3.97 27.81 -5.50
CA GLY A 229 -3.49 28.58 -4.37
C GLY A 229 -2.18 28.07 -3.78
N THR A 230 -1.70 28.75 -2.75
CA THR A 230 -0.42 28.46 -2.08
C THR A 230 -0.59 28.08 -0.62
N SER A 231 -1.81 28.20 -0.08
CA SER A 231 -2.07 27.89 1.32
C SER A 231 -1.99 26.41 1.60
N ARG A 232 -1.03 26.03 2.43
CA ARG A 232 -0.79 24.65 2.85
C ARG A 232 -1.95 24.09 3.65
N SER A 233 -2.54 24.93 4.51
CA SER A 233 -3.76 24.57 5.26
C SER A 233 -4.93 24.25 4.34
N ALA A 234 -5.14 25.06 3.30
CA ALA A 234 -6.19 24.82 2.31
C ALA A 234 -5.95 23.52 1.53
N HIS A 235 -4.68 23.22 1.19
CA HIS A 235 -4.32 21.97 0.54
C HIS A 235 -4.60 20.74 1.45
N VAL A 236 -4.25 20.80 2.73
CA VAL A 236 -4.59 19.74 3.70
C VAL A 236 -6.11 19.51 3.73
N GLU A 237 -6.92 20.57 3.86
CA GLU A 237 -8.37 20.43 3.92
C GLU A 237 -8.99 19.92 2.62
N GLN A 238 -8.45 20.31 1.46
CA GLN A 238 -8.90 19.77 0.18
C GLN A 238 -8.61 18.26 0.07
N LEU A 239 -7.41 17.82 0.44
CA LEU A 239 -7.05 16.38 0.44
C LEU A 239 -7.93 15.57 1.40
N ARG A 240 -8.21 16.11 2.59
CA ARG A 240 -9.13 15.51 3.57
C ARG A 240 -10.54 15.35 2.98
N LYS A 241 -11.03 16.37 2.30
CA LYS A 241 -12.32 16.35 1.61
C LYS A 241 -12.34 15.29 0.51
N ASP A 242 -11.28 15.21 -0.29
CA ASP A 242 -11.17 14.24 -1.37
C ASP A 242 -11.19 12.79 -0.84
N ILE A 243 -10.47 12.51 0.25
CA ILE A 243 -10.45 11.20 0.92
C ILE A 243 -11.85 10.83 1.42
N ARG A 244 -12.54 11.76 2.11
CA ARG A 244 -13.90 11.52 2.59
C ARG A 244 -14.88 11.26 1.43
N GLN A 245 -14.83 12.10 0.40
CA GLN A 245 -15.69 11.97 -0.77
C GLN A 245 -15.44 10.64 -1.50
N PHE A 246 -14.19 10.25 -1.66
CA PHE A 246 -13.82 8.97 -2.28
C PHE A 246 -14.37 7.79 -1.46
N ARG A 247 -14.20 7.80 -0.15
CA ARG A 247 -14.72 6.78 0.75
C ARG A 247 -16.24 6.68 0.68
N GLU A 248 -16.94 7.79 0.77
CA GLU A 248 -18.40 7.86 0.78
C GLU A 248 -19.02 7.48 -0.57
N SER A 249 -18.51 8.05 -1.68
CA SER A 249 -19.06 7.80 -3.02
C SER A 249 -18.94 6.35 -3.46
N HIS A 250 -17.96 5.61 -2.94
CA HIS A 250 -17.74 4.19 -3.26
C HIS A 250 -18.23 3.25 -2.15
N GLY A 251 -18.77 3.77 -1.05
CA GLY A 251 -19.25 2.98 0.10
C GLY A 251 -18.15 2.12 0.70
N LEU A 252 -16.96 2.69 0.94
CA LEU A 252 -15.79 1.98 1.44
C LEU A 252 -15.75 1.98 2.96
N ASP A 253 -15.34 0.85 3.55
CA ASP A 253 -15.09 0.75 4.98
C ASP A 253 -13.79 1.48 5.35
N GLN A 254 -12.77 1.39 4.48
CA GLN A 254 -11.46 2.02 4.70
C GLN A 254 -10.81 2.48 3.40
N VAL A 255 -9.87 3.40 3.52
CA VAL A 255 -8.99 3.87 2.44
C VAL A 255 -7.55 3.74 2.89
N VAL A 256 -6.65 3.41 1.97
CA VAL A 256 -5.20 3.47 2.15
C VAL A 256 -4.64 4.41 1.09
N VAL A 257 -3.76 5.30 1.49
CA VAL A 257 -3.08 6.23 0.56
C VAL A 257 -1.63 5.81 0.39
N VAL A 258 -1.16 5.76 -0.85
CA VAL A 258 0.22 5.41 -1.18
C VAL A 258 0.84 6.47 -2.08
N TRP A 259 1.98 7.00 -1.67
CA TRP A 259 2.79 7.86 -2.52
C TRP A 259 3.54 7.02 -3.55
N THR A 260 3.21 7.20 -4.81
CA THR A 260 3.84 6.53 -5.96
C THR A 260 4.40 7.52 -6.98
N ALA A 261 4.33 8.83 -6.66
CA ALA A 261 4.86 9.90 -7.48
C ALA A 261 6.40 9.96 -7.44
N ASN A 262 6.97 10.86 -8.22
CA ASN A 262 8.41 11.10 -8.23
C ASN A 262 8.93 11.52 -6.85
N THR A 263 10.21 11.24 -6.62
CA THR A 263 10.93 11.69 -5.43
C THR A 263 10.93 13.22 -5.34
N GLU A 264 10.65 13.73 -4.16
CA GLU A 264 10.77 15.13 -3.82
C GLU A 264 12.18 15.47 -3.33
N ARG A 265 12.51 16.76 -3.29
CA ARG A 265 13.66 17.26 -2.53
C ARG A 265 13.54 16.83 -1.07
N TYR A 266 14.63 16.40 -0.50
CA TYR A 266 14.71 16.10 0.93
C TYR A 266 14.42 17.36 1.77
N SER A 267 13.49 17.26 2.72
CA SER A 267 13.14 18.36 3.63
C SER A 267 14.16 18.46 4.75
N SER A 268 14.67 19.66 5.01
CA SER A 268 15.54 19.92 6.16
C SER A 268 14.76 19.80 7.47
N ILE A 269 15.34 19.16 8.47
CA ILE A 269 14.77 19.15 9.82
C ILE A 269 15.14 20.49 10.47
N VAL A 270 14.12 21.34 10.66
CA VAL A 270 14.29 22.71 11.19
C VAL A 270 13.62 22.79 12.55
N PRO A 271 14.39 23.08 13.63
CA PRO A 271 13.83 23.29 14.96
C PRO A 271 12.75 24.38 14.98
N GLY A 272 11.61 24.10 15.58
CA GLY A 272 10.46 25.01 15.62
C GLY A 272 9.58 24.99 14.38
N VAL A 273 9.91 24.17 13.36
CA VAL A 273 9.14 24.08 12.10
C VAL A 273 8.55 22.68 11.92
N ASN A 274 9.35 21.62 11.90
CA ASN A 274 8.90 20.27 11.60
C ASN A 274 9.44 19.21 12.58
N ASP A 275 9.99 19.65 13.70
CA ASP A 275 10.61 18.85 14.75
C ASP A 275 9.56 18.28 15.76
N THR A 276 8.39 18.91 15.90
CA THR A 276 7.28 18.44 16.72
C THR A 276 5.95 18.56 15.95
N ALA A 277 4.93 17.81 16.39
CA ALA A 277 3.60 17.88 15.76
C ALA A 277 2.98 19.30 15.81
N ASP A 278 3.12 19.97 16.94
CA ASP A 278 2.54 21.32 17.09
C ASP A 278 3.28 22.36 16.23
N ASN A 279 4.61 22.22 16.12
CA ASN A 279 5.41 23.08 15.25
C ASN A 279 5.10 22.82 13.78
N LEU A 280 4.95 21.55 13.39
CA LEU A 280 4.58 21.18 12.02
C LEU A 280 3.19 21.70 11.62
N LEU A 281 2.20 21.56 12.48
CA LEU A 281 0.86 22.09 12.20
C LEU A 281 0.87 23.63 12.10
N ARG A 282 1.62 24.30 12.96
CA ARG A 282 1.81 25.76 12.88
C ARG A 282 2.54 26.16 11.60
N ALA A 283 3.55 25.39 11.18
CA ALA A 283 4.27 25.64 9.92
C ALA A 283 3.35 25.51 8.70
N VAL A 284 2.39 24.57 8.75
CA VAL A 284 1.32 24.44 7.74
C VAL A 284 0.41 25.67 7.74
N GLU A 285 -0.02 26.16 8.91
CA GLU A 285 -0.86 27.36 9.04
C GLU A 285 -0.14 28.63 8.54
N GLN A 286 1.18 28.68 8.69
CA GLN A 286 2.02 29.80 8.28
C GLN A 286 2.56 29.67 6.85
N ASP A 287 2.14 28.66 6.11
CA ASP A 287 2.60 28.37 4.74
C ASP A 287 4.14 28.25 4.61
N HIS A 288 4.77 27.68 5.65
CA HIS A 288 6.24 27.60 5.73
C HIS A 288 6.82 26.77 4.57
N GLU A 289 7.85 27.33 3.90
CA GLU A 289 8.44 26.78 2.68
C GLU A 289 9.02 25.35 2.83
N GLU A 290 9.46 24.95 4.01
CA GLU A 290 10.08 23.65 4.26
C GLU A 290 9.07 22.52 4.53
N VAL A 291 7.77 22.76 4.36
CA VAL A 291 6.73 21.71 4.40
C VAL A 291 6.48 21.18 2.99
N SER A 292 6.89 19.92 2.73
CA SER A 292 6.82 19.30 1.42
C SER A 292 5.41 18.85 1.03
N PRO A 293 5.11 18.68 -0.27
CA PRO A 293 3.84 18.10 -0.73
C PRO A 293 3.54 16.73 -0.09
N SER A 294 4.53 15.83 -0.02
CA SER A 294 4.30 14.51 0.57
C SER A 294 3.98 14.59 2.07
N THR A 295 4.56 15.54 2.80
CA THR A 295 4.22 15.81 4.20
C THR A 295 2.80 16.37 4.33
N ILE A 296 2.32 17.20 3.40
CA ILE A 296 0.92 17.68 3.35
C ILE A 296 -0.04 16.49 3.18
N PHE A 297 0.26 15.56 2.27
CA PHE A 297 -0.53 14.33 2.12
C PHE A 297 -0.53 13.49 3.40
N ALA A 298 0.64 13.30 4.02
CA ALA A 298 0.76 12.55 5.27
C ALA A 298 -0.10 13.17 6.39
N ILE A 299 -0.02 14.49 6.58
CA ILE A 299 -0.83 15.23 7.56
C ILE A 299 -2.33 15.02 7.28
N ALA A 300 -2.78 15.20 6.04
CA ALA A 300 -4.18 15.00 5.68
C ALA A 300 -4.67 13.60 6.00
N CYS A 301 -3.88 12.57 5.68
CA CYS A 301 -4.19 11.18 5.97
C CYS A 301 -4.22 10.89 7.48
N ILE A 302 -3.24 11.38 8.24
CA ILE A 302 -3.19 11.22 9.69
C ILE A 302 -4.42 11.84 10.35
N LEU A 303 -4.81 13.05 9.97
CA LEU A 303 -5.98 13.74 10.49
C LEU A 303 -7.32 13.06 10.11
N GLU A 304 -7.35 12.29 9.04
CA GLU A 304 -8.52 11.48 8.63
C GLU A 304 -8.48 10.04 9.19
N GLY A 305 -7.44 9.67 9.94
CA GLY A 305 -7.24 8.30 10.44
C GLY A 305 -7.03 7.28 9.32
N VAL A 306 -6.48 7.72 8.20
CA VAL A 306 -6.23 6.91 7.00
C VAL A 306 -4.76 6.52 6.95
N PRO A 307 -4.44 5.22 6.78
CA PRO A 307 -3.06 4.78 6.60
C PRO A 307 -2.39 5.46 5.41
N TYR A 308 -1.17 5.95 5.63
CA TYR A 308 -0.35 6.56 4.58
C TYR A 308 0.98 5.84 4.42
N ILE A 309 1.31 5.48 3.17
CA ILE A 309 2.55 4.78 2.82
C ILE A 309 3.36 5.67 1.88
N ASN A 310 4.57 6.03 2.29
CA ASN A 310 5.54 6.68 1.42
C ASN A 310 6.25 5.63 0.57
N GLY A 311 6.23 5.77 -0.74
CA GLY A 311 6.90 4.88 -1.69
C GLY A 311 8.11 5.50 -2.40
N ALA A 312 8.69 6.56 -1.83
CA ALA A 312 9.83 7.26 -2.41
C ALA A 312 10.90 7.58 -1.33
N PRO A 313 12.15 7.85 -1.72
CA PRO A 313 13.25 8.02 -0.76
C PRO A 313 13.29 9.37 -0.04
N GLN A 314 12.33 10.28 -0.28
CA GLN A 314 12.24 11.51 0.49
C GLN A 314 11.83 11.28 1.95
N ASN A 315 12.20 12.20 2.84
CA ASN A 315 11.85 12.14 4.26
C ASN A 315 10.47 12.75 4.56
N THR A 316 9.43 12.20 3.98
CA THR A 316 8.03 12.60 4.24
C THR A 316 7.70 12.64 5.73
N PHE A 317 8.23 11.66 6.47
CA PHE A 317 7.99 11.51 7.90
C PHE A 317 9.02 12.26 8.73
N VAL A 318 9.01 13.59 8.61
CA VAL A 318 9.74 14.47 9.54
C VAL A 318 9.29 14.21 10.99
N PRO A 319 10.11 14.51 12.02
CA PRO A 319 9.78 14.17 13.41
C PRO A 319 8.37 14.62 13.83
N GLY A 320 7.94 15.80 13.43
CA GLY A 320 6.60 16.30 13.69
C GLY A 320 5.49 15.47 13.08
N ALA A 321 5.72 14.87 11.91
CA ALA A 321 4.73 13.98 11.27
C ALA A 321 4.63 12.62 12.00
N VAL A 322 5.75 12.08 12.49
CA VAL A 322 5.76 10.85 13.30
C VAL A 322 5.03 11.07 14.61
N GLU A 323 5.35 12.15 15.34
CA GLU A 323 4.64 12.50 16.58
C GLU A 323 3.14 12.74 16.36
N LEU A 324 2.77 13.36 15.23
CA LEU A 324 1.37 13.56 14.87
C LEU A 324 0.65 12.22 14.63
N ALA A 325 1.31 11.29 13.93
CA ALA A 325 0.76 9.95 13.70
C ALA A 325 0.56 9.16 14.99
N GLU A 326 1.52 9.23 15.93
CA GLU A 326 1.40 8.62 17.25
C GLU A 326 0.23 9.22 18.05
N ARG A 327 0.08 10.54 18.03
CA ARG A 327 -0.98 11.30 18.71
C ARG A 327 -2.38 10.91 18.19
N TYR A 328 -2.52 10.74 16.89
CA TYR A 328 -3.78 10.33 16.24
C TYR A 328 -3.93 8.81 16.11
N ARG A 329 -2.94 8.02 16.52
CA ARG A 329 -2.89 6.55 16.34
C ARG A 329 -3.11 6.14 14.88
N ALA A 330 -2.58 6.92 13.95
CA ALA A 330 -2.64 6.67 12.53
C ALA A 330 -1.46 5.83 12.06
N PHE A 331 -1.70 4.90 11.14
CA PHE A 331 -0.64 4.10 10.57
C PHE A 331 0.09 4.88 9.48
N ILE A 332 1.40 5.01 9.63
CA ILE A 332 2.30 5.53 8.62
C ILE A 332 3.43 4.53 8.38
N GLY A 333 3.98 4.51 7.19
CA GLY A 333 5.10 3.62 6.89
C GLY A 333 5.63 3.79 5.48
N GLY A 334 6.57 2.95 5.15
CA GLY A 334 7.18 2.90 3.83
C GLY A 334 8.46 3.71 3.72
N ASP A 335 9.17 3.40 2.67
CA ASP A 335 10.38 4.00 2.17
C ASP A 335 10.40 3.78 0.66
N ASP A 336 11.50 4.00 -0.03
CA ASP A 336 11.59 3.81 -1.47
C ASP A 336 11.16 2.41 -1.90
N LEU A 337 10.17 2.31 -2.78
CA LEU A 337 9.70 1.05 -3.37
C LEU A 337 10.81 0.30 -4.15
N LYS A 338 11.88 0.98 -4.53
CA LYS A 338 13.00 0.45 -5.31
C LYS A 338 14.22 0.07 -4.45
N THR A 339 14.23 0.37 -3.17
CA THR A 339 15.39 0.18 -2.29
C THR A 339 15.89 -1.26 -2.31
N CYS A 340 15.00 -2.25 -2.26
CA CYS A 340 15.37 -3.65 -2.33
C CYS A 340 16.00 -4.07 -3.65
N LEU A 341 15.65 -3.44 -4.77
CA LEU A 341 16.21 -3.74 -6.09
C LEU A 341 17.65 -3.21 -6.24
N LEU A 342 17.97 -2.08 -5.61
CA LEU A 342 19.33 -1.53 -5.65
C LEU A 342 20.30 -2.36 -4.82
N TYR A 343 19.91 -2.80 -3.62
CA TYR A 343 20.76 -3.68 -2.80
C TYR A 343 21.07 -5.04 -3.46
N THR A 344 20.17 -5.54 -4.30
CA THR A 344 20.40 -6.78 -5.03
C THR A 344 21.25 -6.61 -6.29
N SER A 345 21.30 -5.40 -6.88
CA SER A 345 22.16 -5.12 -8.04
C SER A 345 23.59 -4.78 -7.62
N ASP A 346 23.78 -4.05 -6.52
CA ASP A 346 25.10 -3.69 -6.00
C ASP A 346 25.84 -4.88 -5.36
N ALA A 347 25.13 -5.96 -5.01
CA ALA A 347 25.74 -7.20 -4.53
C ALA A 347 26.26 -8.10 -5.68
N ALA A 348 26.06 -7.69 -6.93
CA ALA A 348 26.49 -8.44 -8.13
C ALA A 348 27.74 -7.82 -8.79
N ASP A 349 28.22 -6.67 -8.35
CA ASP A 349 29.47 -6.02 -8.72
C ASP A 349 30.53 -6.23 -7.62
#